data_aafadf811655f872237aac5563ad3abe
#
_entry.id   aafadf811655f872237aac5563ad3abe
#
_cell.length_a   1.000
_cell.length_b   1.000
_cell.length_c   1.000
_cell.angle_alpha   90.00
_cell.angle_beta   90.00
_cell.angle_gamma   90.00
#
_symmetry.space_group_name_H-M   'P 1'
#
loop_
_entity.id
_entity.type
_entity.pdbx_description
1 polymer ?
#
loop_
_entity_poly.entity_id
_entity_poly.type
_entity_poly.pdbx_seq_one_letter_code
_entity_poly.pdbx_strand_id
1 'polypeptide(L)'
;MKNGFILRDGWYFKLANPFGYSRYYPMHAETLANHLELSKRTALRICQDLRPIKKHELIYLQVMIFGLIPDPLFVRHKWFFKNGVLLSHNHKLEIDVSDTTAFALLRQNDYLLIAELREAKERIRELELKL
;
A
#
# COMPACT_ATOMS: atom_id res chain seq x y z
N MET A 1 -20.00 16.88 1.84
CA MET A 1 -19.70 15.64 2.57
C MET A 1 -18.97 15.94 3.84
N LYS A 2 -19.42 15.39 4.94
CA LYS A 2 -18.77 15.57 6.25
C LYS A 2 -17.67 14.52 6.42
N ASN A 3 -16.44 14.96 6.60
CA ASN A 3 -15.28 14.08 6.81
C ASN A 3 -15.07 13.72 8.29
N GLY A 4 -15.87 14.27 9.19
CA GLY A 4 -15.74 14.03 10.62
C GLY A 4 -17.06 13.79 11.31
N PHE A 5 -16.97 13.26 12.52
CA PHE A 5 -18.11 13.02 13.40
C PHE A 5 -17.67 13.12 14.85
N ILE A 6 -18.64 13.31 15.74
CA ILE A 6 -18.39 13.44 17.19
C ILE A 6 -18.93 12.23 17.94
N LEU A 7 -18.13 11.72 18.87
CA LEU A 7 -18.51 10.70 19.84
C LEU A 7 -18.29 11.25 21.27
N ARG A 8 -18.54 10.43 22.31
CA ARG A 8 -18.39 10.85 23.71
C ARG A 8 -16.99 11.32 24.07
N ASP A 9 -15.97 10.69 23.47
CA ASP A 9 -14.55 10.98 23.73
C ASP A 9 -13.96 12.05 22.79
N GLY A 10 -14.78 12.66 21.94
CA GLY A 10 -14.38 13.77 21.10
C GLY A 10 -14.66 13.58 19.61
N TRP A 11 -13.94 14.34 18.81
CA TRP A 11 -14.08 14.35 17.36
C TRP A 11 -13.21 13.30 16.69
N TYR A 12 -13.74 12.72 15.62
CA TYR A 12 -13.08 11.72 14.78
C TYR A 12 -13.07 12.17 13.33
N PHE A 13 -12.00 11.80 12.62
CA PHE A 13 -11.89 11.96 11.19
C PHE A 13 -12.18 10.62 10.50
N LYS A 14 -12.97 10.65 9.44
CA LYS A 14 -13.25 9.46 8.62
C LYS A 14 -12.15 9.30 7.58
N LEU A 15 -11.20 8.43 7.85
CA LEU A 15 -10.14 8.13 6.89
C LEU A 15 -10.64 7.10 5.88
N ALA A 16 -10.79 7.52 4.62
CA ALA A 16 -11.28 6.66 3.56
C ALA A 16 -10.32 5.51 3.27
N ASN A 17 -10.88 4.32 3.02
CA ASN A 17 -10.09 3.16 2.62
C ASN A 17 -9.66 3.34 1.15
N PRO A 18 -8.35 3.33 0.84
CA PRO A 18 -7.86 3.55 -0.53
C PRO A 18 -8.14 2.39 -1.49
N PHE A 19 -8.54 1.23 -0.97
CA PHE A 19 -8.79 0.02 -1.77
C PHE A 19 -10.23 -0.09 -2.28
N GLY A 20 -11.03 0.98 -2.16
CA GLY A 20 -12.38 1.05 -2.72
C GLY A 20 -13.48 0.42 -1.87
N TYR A 21 -13.18 0.01 -0.63
CA TYR A 21 -14.19 -0.43 0.30
C TYR A 21 -14.97 0.76 0.86
N SER A 22 -16.27 0.59 1.10
CA SER A 22 -17.11 1.65 1.66
C SER A 22 -16.80 1.98 3.13
N ARG A 23 -16.01 1.15 3.79
CA ARG A 23 -15.62 1.35 5.19
C ARG A 23 -14.53 2.41 5.31
N TYR A 24 -14.56 3.13 6.41
CA TYR A 24 -13.54 4.09 6.77
C TYR A 24 -12.92 3.72 8.11
N TYR A 25 -11.71 4.23 8.37
CA TYR A 25 -11.05 4.12 9.66
C TYR A 25 -11.39 5.36 10.49
N PRO A 26 -12.01 5.21 11.68
CA PRO A 26 -12.29 6.35 12.55
C PRO A 26 -11.01 6.75 13.28
N MET A 27 -10.46 7.92 12.95
CA MET A 27 -9.23 8.42 13.54
C MET A 27 -9.57 9.56 14.53
N HIS A 28 -9.23 9.37 15.81
CA HIS A 28 -9.42 10.40 16.83
C HIS A 28 -8.59 11.64 16.48
N ALA A 29 -9.11 12.83 16.82
CA ALA A 29 -8.44 14.10 16.53
C ALA A 29 -7.02 14.18 17.11
N GLU A 30 -6.77 13.62 18.29
CA GLU A 30 -5.43 13.57 18.89
C GLU A 30 -4.47 12.68 18.07
N THR A 31 -4.94 11.54 17.60
CA THR A 31 -4.17 10.63 16.74
C THR A 31 -3.85 11.31 15.41
N LEU A 32 -4.83 12.01 14.84
CA LEU A 32 -4.65 12.80 13.63
C LEU A 32 -3.56 13.87 13.82
N ALA A 33 -3.62 14.60 14.93
CA ALA A 33 -2.62 15.61 15.28
C ALA A 33 -1.22 15.02 15.38
N ASN A 34 -1.09 13.86 16.03
CA ASN A 34 0.20 13.18 16.20
C ASN A 34 0.79 12.69 14.88
N HIS A 35 -0.02 12.09 14.02
CA HIS A 35 0.44 11.59 12.74
C HIS A 35 0.86 12.69 11.77
N LEU A 36 0.12 13.79 11.74
CA LEU A 36 0.39 14.91 10.84
C LEU A 36 1.28 15.99 11.44
N GLU A 37 1.70 15.82 12.69
CA GLU A 37 2.49 16.83 13.43
C GLU A 37 1.80 18.20 13.45
N LEU A 38 0.49 18.20 13.60
CA LEU A 38 -0.33 19.40 13.69
C LEU A 38 -0.70 19.70 15.15
N SER A 39 -1.10 20.95 15.42
CA SER A 39 -1.67 21.31 16.71
C SER A 39 -3.01 20.60 16.90
N LYS A 40 -3.40 20.34 18.15
CA LYS A 40 -4.71 19.76 18.48
C LYS A 40 -5.86 20.58 17.89
N ARG A 41 -5.73 21.90 17.93
CA ARG A 41 -6.73 22.82 17.37
C ARG A 41 -6.89 22.64 15.86
N THR A 42 -5.80 22.53 15.13
CA THR A 42 -5.82 22.32 13.67
C THR A 42 -6.45 20.98 13.32
N ALA A 43 -6.07 19.91 14.02
CA ALA A 43 -6.65 18.58 13.82
C ALA A 43 -8.15 18.57 14.11
N LEU A 44 -8.59 19.27 15.15
CA LEU A 44 -10.02 19.43 15.49
C LEU A 44 -10.77 20.13 14.36
N ARG A 45 -10.18 21.17 13.77
CA ARG A 45 -10.79 21.89 12.64
C ARG A 45 -10.92 21.00 11.40
N ILE A 46 -9.97 20.11 11.16
CA ILE A 46 -10.08 19.12 10.07
C ILE A 46 -11.27 18.19 10.33
N CYS A 47 -11.41 17.68 11.53
CA CYS A 47 -12.55 16.82 11.91
C CYS A 47 -13.90 17.54 11.82
N GLN A 48 -13.93 18.84 12.09
CA GLN A 48 -15.14 19.66 12.03
C GLN A 48 -15.46 20.20 10.63
N ASP A 49 -14.67 19.82 9.63
CA ASP A 49 -14.79 20.31 8.25
C ASP A 49 -14.59 21.83 8.10
N LEU A 50 -13.88 22.45 9.04
CA LEU A 50 -13.51 23.88 9.00
C LEU A 50 -12.19 24.14 8.27
N ARG A 51 -11.38 23.11 8.12
CA ARG A 51 -10.14 23.11 7.34
C ARG A 51 -10.10 21.86 6.47
N PRO A 52 -9.93 21.99 5.15
CA PRO A 52 -9.79 20.82 4.28
C PRO A 52 -8.47 20.10 4.56
N ILE A 53 -8.49 18.77 4.49
CA ILE A 53 -7.28 17.98 4.53
C ILE A 53 -6.58 18.07 3.17
N LYS A 54 -5.25 18.25 3.17
CA LYS A 54 -4.47 18.31 1.94
C LYS A 54 -4.27 16.91 1.38
N LYS A 55 -4.13 16.80 0.06
CA LYS A 55 -3.97 15.51 -0.63
C LYS A 55 -2.79 14.70 -0.08
N HIS A 56 -1.65 15.33 0.13
CA HIS A 56 -0.46 14.64 0.66
C HIS A 56 -0.64 14.20 2.11
N GLU A 57 -1.39 14.95 2.91
CA GLU A 57 -1.74 14.58 4.29
C GLU A 57 -2.64 13.33 4.29
N LEU A 58 -3.63 13.30 3.41
CA LEU A 58 -4.53 12.15 3.27
C LEU A 58 -3.78 10.89 2.83
N ILE A 59 -2.91 10.99 1.83
CA ILE A 59 -2.10 9.87 1.35
C ILE A 59 -1.18 9.36 2.46
N TYR A 60 -0.54 10.26 3.20
CA TYR A 60 0.32 9.90 4.33
C TYR A 60 -0.43 9.07 5.37
N LEU A 61 -1.64 9.50 5.74
CA LEU A 61 -2.47 8.76 6.69
C LEU A 61 -2.87 7.39 6.16
N GLN A 62 -3.21 7.30 4.88
CA GLN A 62 -3.55 6.02 4.24
C GLN A 62 -2.35 5.06 4.20
N VAL A 63 -1.15 5.57 3.98
CA VAL A 63 0.08 4.78 4.04
C VAL A 63 0.31 4.24 5.46
N MET A 64 0.15 5.08 6.47
CA MET A 64 0.41 4.71 7.87
C MET A 64 -0.64 3.77 8.45
N ILE A 65 -1.90 3.94 8.10
CA ILE A 65 -3.01 3.16 8.68
C ILE A 65 -3.33 1.90 7.87
N PHE A 66 -3.42 2.03 6.55
CA PHE A 66 -3.79 0.90 5.69
C PHE A 66 -2.61 0.21 5.03
N GLY A 67 -1.39 0.74 5.18
CA GLY A 67 -0.24 0.22 4.48
C GLY A 67 -0.27 0.47 2.98
N LEU A 68 -0.95 1.54 2.54
CA LEU A 68 -1.05 1.91 1.14
C LEU A 68 0.34 2.08 0.52
N ILE A 69 0.54 1.46 -0.64
CA ILE A 69 1.68 1.74 -1.49
C ILE A 69 1.16 2.68 -2.58
N PRO A 70 1.64 3.95 -2.63
CA PRO A 70 1.06 4.96 -3.54
C PRO A 70 1.55 4.78 -4.98
N ASP A 71 1.35 3.61 -5.52
CA ASP A 71 1.65 3.24 -6.89
C ASP A 71 0.39 2.67 -7.54
N PRO A 72 0.00 3.10 -8.75
CA PRO A 72 -1.24 2.67 -9.37
C PRO A 72 -1.41 1.16 -9.52
N LEU A 73 -0.33 0.43 -9.80
CA LEU A 73 -0.39 -1.02 -9.95
C LEU A 73 -0.62 -1.73 -8.62
N PHE A 74 0.06 -1.29 -7.56
CA PHE A 74 -0.14 -1.85 -6.22
C PHE A 74 -1.53 -1.57 -5.69
N VAL A 75 -2.06 -0.37 -5.90
CA VAL A 75 -3.43 -0.01 -5.50
C VAL A 75 -4.44 -0.84 -6.28
N ARG A 76 -4.26 -0.99 -7.58
CA ARG A 76 -5.16 -1.77 -8.45
C ARG A 76 -5.24 -3.23 -8.03
N HIS A 77 -4.11 -3.83 -7.66
CA HIS A 77 -4.02 -5.23 -7.21
C HIS A 77 -4.19 -5.38 -5.70
N LYS A 78 -4.45 -4.29 -4.99
CA LYS A 78 -4.72 -4.25 -3.55
C LYS A 78 -3.61 -4.84 -2.69
N TRP A 79 -2.36 -4.54 -3.04
CA TRP A 79 -1.19 -4.86 -2.23
C TRP A 79 -1.02 -3.80 -1.14
N PHE A 80 -0.64 -4.21 0.06
CA PHE A 80 -0.45 -3.30 1.17
C PHE A 80 0.62 -3.81 2.13
N PHE A 81 1.19 -2.88 2.93
CA PHE A 81 2.11 -3.22 4.01
C PHE A 81 1.37 -3.37 5.33
N LYS A 82 1.79 -4.37 6.12
CA LYS A 82 1.33 -4.54 7.49
C LYS A 82 2.45 -5.14 8.33
N ASN A 83 2.88 -4.41 9.37
CA ASN A 83 3.94 -4.86 10.29
C ASN A 83 5.22 -5.33 9.59
N GLY A 84 5.68 -4.60 8.58
CA GLY A 84 6.88 -4.93 7.83
C GLY A 84 6.72 -6.04 6.80
N VAL A 85 5.51 -6.51 6.57
CA VAL A 85 5.19 -7.55 5.60
C VAL A 85 4.38 -6.98 4.45
N LEU A 86 4.78 -7.25 3.21
CA LEU A 86 4.01 -6.93 2.02
C LEU A 86 2.99 -8.04 1.78
N LEU A 87 1.71 -7.70 1.80
CA LEU A 87 0.60 -8.64 1.68
C LEU A 87 -0.21 -8.41 0.41
N SER A 88 -0.64 -9.49 -0.23
CA SER A 88 -1.66 -9.41 -1.28
C SER A 88 -3.05 -9.28 -0.68
N HIS A 89 -4.04 -8.87 -1.50
CA HIS A 89 -5.42 -8.62 -1.07
C HIS A 89 -6.04 -9.76 -0.23
N ASN A 90 -5.79 -10.98 -0.59
CA ASN A 90 -6.35 -12.16 0.07
C ASN A 90 -5.37 -12.85 1.03
N HIS A 91 -4.26 -12.20 1.36
CA HIS A 91 -3.19 -12.72 2.21
C HIS A 91 -2.56 -14.04 1.71
N LYS A 92 -2.73 -14.37 0.43
CA LYS A 92 -2.13 -15.58 -0.16
C LYS A 92 -0.63 -15.45 -0.39
N LEU A 93 -0.16 -14.23 -0.64
CA LEU A 93 1.25 -13.95 -0.84
C LEU A 93 1.72 -12.98 0.24
N GLU A 94 2.82 -13.34 0.89
CA GLU A 94 3.46 -12.54 1.92
C GLU A 94 4.95 -12.41 1.61
N ILE A 95 5.46 -11.17 1.63
CA ILE A 95 6.88 -10.91 1.46
C ILE A 95 7.36 -10.12 2.68
N ASP A 96 8.19 -10.75 3.51
CA ASP A 96 8.79 -10.11 4.66
C ASP A 96 9.94 -9.21 4.19
N VAL A 97 10.04 -8.02 4.77
CA VAL A 97 11.13 -7.08 4.48
C VAL A 97 12.50 -7.67 4.84
N SER A 98 12.57 -8.53 5.87
CA SER A 98 13.78 -9.23 6.24
C SER A 98 14.22 -10.28 5.20
N ASP A 99 13.32 -10.74 4.33
CA ASP A 99 13.59 -11.73 3.30
C ASP A 99 14.08 -11.13 1.97
N THR A 100 14.52 -9.88 1.97
CA THR A 100 14.99 -9.19 0.77
C THR A 100 16.12 -9.92 0.07
N THR A 101 17.02 -10.58 0.82
CA THR A 101 18.11 -11.38 0.25
C THR A 101 17.58 -12.61 -0.48
N ALA A 102 16.62 -13.33 0.10
CA ALA A 102 15.98 -14.47 -0.53
C ALA A 102 15.23 -14.05 -1.79
N PHE A 103 14.57 -12.89 -1.76
CA PHE A 103 13.87 -12.34 -2.92
C PHE A 103 14.83 -11.99 -4.06
N ALA A 104 15.98 -11.42 -3.75
CA ALA A 104 17.03 -11.12 -4.73
C ALA A 104 17.58 -12.41 -5.37
N LEU A 105 17.78 -13.46 -4.57
CA LEU A 105 18.20 -14.77 -5.08
C LEU A 105 17.16 -15.41 -6.00
N LEU A 106 15.89 -15.33 -5.65
CA LEU A 106 14.80 -15.82 -6.51
C LEU A 106 14.76 -15.07 -7.84
N ARG A 107 14.97 -13.77 -7.84
CA ARG A 107 15.09 -12.98 -9.07
C ARG A 107 16.24 -13.43 -9.95
N GLN A 108 17.41 -13.69 -9.37
CA GLN A 108 18.55 -14.20 -10.12
C GLN A 108 18.23 -15.55 -10.78
N ASN A 109 17.58 -16.45 -10.04
CA ASN A 109 17.15 -17.74 -10.57
C ASN A 109 16.19 -17.59 -11.75
N ASP A 110 15.24 -16.65 -11.67
CA ASP A 110 14.31 -16.36 -12.77
C ASP A 110 15.05 -15.89 -14.02
N TYR A 111 16.04 -15.01 -13.89
CA TYR A 111 16.86 -14.57 -15.01
C TYR A 111 17.64 -15.70 -15.64
N LEU A 112 18.21 -16.60 -14.83
CA LEU A 112 18.92 -17.78 -15.32
C LEU A 112 18.00 -18.73 -16.08
N LEU A 113 16.80 -18.98 -15.56
CA LEU A 113 15.79 -19.82 -16.24
C LEU A 113 15.35 -19.22 -17.57
N ILE A 114 15.17 -17.91 -17.64
CA ILE A 114 14.83 -17.22 -18.89
C ILE A 114 15.95 -17.38 -19.91
N ALA A 115 17.21 -17.24 -19.49
CA ALA A 115 18.38 -17.44 -20.37
C ALA A 115 18.45 -18.87 -20.89
N GLU A 116 18.26 -19.87 -20.03
CA GLU A 116 18.22 -21.28 -20.43
C GLU A 116 17.11 -21.59 -21.43
N LEU A 117 15.92 -21.01 -21.22
CA LEU A 117 14.80 -21.16 -22.15
C LEU A 117 15.09 -20.56 -23.52
N ARG A 118 15.78 -19.43 -23.58
CA ARG A 118 16.20 -18.82 -24.85
C ARG A 118 17.18 -19.71 -25.60
N GLU A 119 18.19 -20.25 -24.91
CA GLU A 119 19.16 -21.19 -25.51
C GLU A 119 18.49 -22.45 -26.04
N ALA A 120 17.55 -23.01 -25.25
CA ALA A 120 16.81 -24.19 -25.67
C ALA A 120 15.97 -23.92 -26.93
N LYS A 121 15.31 -22.78 -27.01
CA LYS A 121 14.53 -22.35 -28.17
C LYS A 121 15.43 -22.18 -29.43
N GLU A 122 16.61 -21.61 -29.26
CA GLU A 122 17.56 -21.41 -30.34
C GLU A 122 18.07 -22.78 -30.88
N ARG A 123 18.38 -23.73 -29.99
CA ARG A 123 18.80 -25.09 -30.37
C ARG A 123 17.70 -25.81 -31.14
N ILE A 124 16.46 -25.71 -30.70
CA ILE A 124 15.30 -26.30 -31.39
C ILE A 124 15.18 -25.72 -32.79
N ARG A 125 15.31 -24.41 -32.93
CA ARG A 125 15.24 -23.72 -34.20
C ARG A 125 16.36 -24.14 -35.15
N GLU A 126 17.60 -24.29 -34.67
CA GLU A 126 18.73 -24.77 -35.45
C GLU A 126 18.51 -26.21 -35.92
N LEU A 127 17.99 -27.08 -35.06
CA LEU A 127 17.70 -28.48 -35.41
C LEU A 127 16.58 -28.57 -36.45
N GLU A 128 15.56 -27.74 -36.39
CA GLU A 128 14.48 -27.66 -37.37
C GLU A 128 15.00 -27.22 -38.74
N LEU A 129 15.96 -26.30 -38.77
CA LEU A 129 16.57 -25.82 -40.00
C LEU A 129 17.46 -26.87 -40.67
N LYS A 130 17.99 -27.84 -39.89
CA LYS A 130 18.83 -28.94 -40.44
C LYS A 130 18.01 -30.12 -40.95
N LEU A 131 16.75 -30.15 -40.66
CA LEU A 131 15.82 -31.15 -41.16
C LEU A 131 15.22 -30.69 -42.50
#